data_7fb800203b38fb7a086bbb337d3b0f19
#
_entry.id   7fb800203b38fb7a086bbb337d3b0f19
#
_cell.length_a   1.000
_cell.length_b   1.000
_cell.length_c   1.000
_cell.angle_alpha   90.00
_cell.angle_beta   90.00
_cell.angle_gamma   90.00
#
_symmetry.space_group_name_H-M   'P 1'
#
loop_
_entity.id
_entity.type
_entity.pdbx_description
1 polymer ?
#
loop_
_entity_poly.entity_id
_entity_poly.type
_entity_poly.pdbx_seq_one_letter_code
_entity_poly.pdbx_strand_id
1 'polypeptide(L)' 'MTTMKEDTVLTTDEAIQYLKVSKPTLLKHVRLRKIKAIKVGRSWRFLQSELYRFLKGEVSR' A
#
# COMPACT_ATOMS: atom_id res chain seq x y z
N MET A 1 0.48 -21.18 -4.43
CA MET A 1 0.42 -20.90 -4.16
C MET A 1 -0.02 -20.37 -3.33
N THR A 2 -0.46 -20.13 -3.23
CA THR A 2 -0.72 -19.80 -2.46
C THR A 2 -0.49 -18.78 -1.71
N THR A 3 0.28 -18.14 -1.83
CA THR A 3 0.69 -17.04 -1.21
C THR A 3 -0.29 -16.01 -1.11
N MET A 4 -1.18 -15.91 -1.96
CA MET A 4 -2.11 -14.87 -1.90
C MET A 4 -2.83 -14.85 -0.64
N LYS A 5 -3.12 -15.92 -0.09
CA LYS A 5 -3.82 -15.88 1.10
C LYS A 5 -3.06 -15.44 2.23
N GLU A 6 -1.80 -15.32 2.10
CA GLU A 6 -1.03 -14.88 3.21
C GLU A 6 -0.72 -13.44 3.18
N ASP A 7 -1.23 -12.71 2.21
CA ASP A 7 -0.95 -11.31 2.12
C ASP A 7 -1.74 -10.59 3.21
N THR A 8 -1.09 -9.75 3.96
CA THR A 8 -1.72 -9.03 5.04
C THR A 8 -2.40 -7.79 4.49
N VAL A 9 -3.62 -7.57 4.92
CA VAL A 9 -4.37 -6.41 4.49
C VAL A 9 -4.19 -5.33 5.54
N LEU A 10 -3.72 -4.16 5.13
CA LEU A 10 -3.46 -3.08 6.05
C LEU A 10 -4.44 -1.93 5.84
N THR A 11 -4.72 -1.21 6.92
CA THR A 11 -5.58 -0.04 6.83
C THR A 11 -4.70 1.10 6.40
N THR A 12 -5.30 2.26 6.15
CA THR A 12 -4.53 3.44 5.76
C THR A 12 -3.53 3.79 6.85
N ASP A 13 -3.95 3.77 8.11
CA ASP A 13 -3.05 4.11 9.20
C ASP A 13 -1.90 3.12 9.28
N GLU A 14 -2.19 1.85 9.08
CA GLU A 14 -1.14 0.86 9.14
C GLU A 14 -0.18 1.02 7.96
N ALA A 15 -0.69 1.40 6.81
CA ALA A 15 0.17 1.61 5.66
C ALA A 15 1.09 2.80 5.89
N ILE A 16 0.57 3.86 6.50
CA ILE A 16 1.36 5.03 6.82
C ILE A 16 2.50 4.64 7.74
N GLN A 17 2.21 3.83 8.74
CA GLN A 17 3.24 3.40 9.66
C GLN A 17 4.25 2.49 8.96
N TYR A 18 3.76 1.64 8.11
CA TYR A 18 4.63 0.70 7.43
C TYR A 18 5.61 1.42 6.51
N LEU A 19 5.11 2.40 5.77
CA LEU A 19 5.96 3.14 4.85
C LEU A 19 6.63 4.34 5.50
N LYS A 20 6.14 4.71 6.68
CA LYS A 20 6.68 5.88 7.38
C LYS A 20 6.56 7.15 6.57
N VAL A 21 5.39 7.35 6.00
CA VAL A 21 5.12 8.57 5.26
C VAL A 21 3.87 9.22 5.82
N SER A 22 3.58 10.43 5.41
CA SER A 22 2.41 11.11 5.90
C SER A 22 1.21 10.63 5.09
N LYS A 23 0.02 10.86 5.59
CA LYS A 23 -1.18 10.43 4.91
C LYS A 23 -1.31 11.08 3.54
N PRO A 24 -1.10 12.40 3.41
CA PRO A 24 -1.20 13.02 2.09
C PRO A 24 -0.24 12.40 1.10
N THR A 25 0.96 12.05 1.56
CA THR A 25 1.95 11.47 0.69
C THR A 25 1.50 10.08 0.23
N LEU A 26 0.95 9.30 1.16
CA LEU A 26 0.49 7.97 0.81
C LEU A 26 -0.61 8.06 -0.24
N LEU A 27 -1.59 8.94 -0.01
CA LEU A 27 -2.71 9.05 -0.92
C LEU A 27 -2.27 9.60 -2.28
N LYS A 28 -1.22 10.40 -2.28
CA LYS A 28 -0.71 10.93 -3.53
C LYS A 28 -0.16 9.78 -4.37
N HIS A 29 0.57 8.87 -3.74
CA HIS A 29 1.13 7.74 -4.46
C HIS A 29 0.02 6.81 -4.95
N VAL A 30 -1.07 6.70 -4.20
CA VAL A 30 -2.18 5.88 -4.62
C VAL A 30 -2.81 6.53 -5.87
N ARG A 31 -2.93 7.85 -5.84
CA ARG A 31 -3.54 8.55 -6.94
C ARG A 31 -2.68 8.45 -8.19
N LEU A 32 -1.36 8.45 -8.01
CA LEU A 32 -0.45 8.34 -9.13
C LEU A 32 -0.28 6.89 -9.57
N ARG A 33 -1.01 6.01 -8.93
CA ARG A 33 -0.96 4.59 -9.27
C ARG A 33 0.39 3.95 -9.03
N LYS A 34 1.15 4.49 -8.09
CA LYS A 34 2.41 3.89 -7.73
C LYS A 34 2.19 2.86 -6.65
N ILE A 35 1.09 2.95 -5.93
CA ILE A 35 0.76 1.99 -4.91
C ILE A 35 -0.66 1.52 -5.20
N LYS A 36 -0.85 0.23 -5.24
CA LYS A 36 -2.16 -0.31 -5.51
C LYS A 36 -2.95 -0.38 -4.21
N ALA A 37 -4.14 0.12 -4.21
CA ALA A 37 -4.99 0.11 -3.04
C ALA A 37 -6.39 -0.32 -3.43
N ILE A 38 -7.11 -0.86 -2.47
CA ILE A 38 -8.46 -1.32 -2.71
C ILE A 38 -9.40 -0.49 -1.87
N LYS A 39 -10.45 0.04 -2.47
CA LYS A 39 -11.40 0.82 -1.74
C LYS A 39 -12.48 -0.08 -1.18
N VAL A 40 -12.66 -0.05 0.12
CA VAL A 40 -13.67 -0.86 0.75
C VAL A 40 -14.57 0.09 1.50
N GLY A 41 -15.75 0.33 0.97
CA GLY A 41 -16.65 1.28 1.58
C GLY A 41 -16.03 2.66 1.48
N ARG A 42 -15.80 3.28 2.60
CA ARG A 42 -15.22 4.59 2.61
C ARG A 42 -13.75 4.56 2.96
N SER A 43 -13.19 3.37 3.11
CA SER A 43 -11.81 3.28 3.53
C SER A 43 -10.95 2.64 2.48
N TRP A 44 -9.68 2.89 2.55
CA TRP A 44 -8.74 2.24 1.66
C TRP A 44 -8.08 1.09 2.38
N ARG A 45 -7.77 0.04 1.66
CA ARG A 45 -7.05 -1.08 2.22
C ARG A 45 -5.85 -1.33 1.34
N PHE A 46 -4.76 -1.74 1.94
CA PHE A 46 -3.53 -1.94 1.20
C PHE A 46 -3.00 -3.34 1.45
N LEU A 47 -2.42 -3.95 0.44
CA LEU A 47 -1.83 -5.26 0.64
C LEU A 47 -0.38 -5.04 1.00
N GLN A 48 0.07 -5.72 2.02
CA GLN A 48 1.43 -5.53 2.49
C GLN A 48 2.45 -5.79 1.39
N SER A 49 2.20 -6.79 0.55
CA SER A 49 3.11 -7.09 -0.52
C SER A 49 3.26 -5.94 -1.50
N GLU A 50 2.17 -5.19 -1.73
CA GLU A 50 2.24 -4.08 -2.64
C GLU A 50 3.06 -2.96 -2.03
N LEU A 51 2.94 -2.77 -0.72
CA LEU A 51 3.72 -1.72 -0.06
C LEU A 51 5.19 -2.11 -0.03
N TYR A 52 5.46 -3.37 0.17
CA TYR A 52 6.83 -3.83 0.21
C TYR A 52 7.47 -3.65 -1.16
N ARG A 53 6.73 -3.94 -2.21
CA ARG A 53 7.24 -3.78 -3.54
C ARG A 53 7.57 -2.32 -3.81
N PHE A 54 6.71 -1.42 -3.32
CA PHE A 54 6.94 0.00 -3.50
C PHE A 54 8.22 0.39 -2.74
N LEU A 55 8.40 -0.15 -1.54
CA LEU A 55 9.57 0.18 -0.75
C LEU A 55 10.85 -0.34 -1.38
N LYS A 56 10.77 -1.46 -2.06
CA LYS A 56 11.95 -1.99 -2.67
C LYS A 56 12.44 -1.10 -3.79
N GLY A 57 11.64 -0.14 -4.15
CA GLY A 57 12.07 0.81 -5.14
C GLY A 57 12.09 0.35 -6.53
N GLU A 58 11.30 -0.62 -6.80
CA GLU A 58 11.25 -1.02 -8.11
C GLU A 58 10.82 0.07 -8.89
N VAL A 59 10.30 1.00 -8.28
CA VAL A 59 9.91 2.12 -8.99
C VAL A 59 11.06 2.82 -9.44
N SER A 60 12.11 2.64 -8.84
CA SER A 60 13.22 3.37 -9.30
C SER A 60 13.62 2.81 -10.55
N ARG A 61 13.42 2.71 -10.80
CA ARG A 61 13.98 2.56 -11.82
C ARG A 61 13.76 2.82 -12.43
#